data_3a09b7b334c550aaf1b3ecb08d499e6d
#
_entry.id   3a09b7b334c550aaf1b3ecb08d499e6d
#
_cell.length_a   1.000
_cell.length_b   1.000
_cell.length_c   1.000
_cell.angle_alpha   90.00
_cell.angle_beta   90.00
_cell.angle_gamma   90.00
#
_symmetry.space_group_name_H-M   'P 1'
#
loop_
_entity.id
_entity.type
_entity.pdbx_description
1 polymer ?
#
loop_
_entity_poly.entity_id
_entity_poly.type
_entity_poly.pdbx_seq_one_letter_code
_entity_poly.pdbx_strand_id
1 'polypeptide(L)'
;MSEARDTFPANDGPIAEPIEIGRFFKNRKGDFIVVQIKQFEGVVFADARQFFTDADGVSRPTKKGLAISLRHLPELIALLGKALVRARELRLIREGGE
;
A
#
# COMPACT_ATOMS: atom_id res chain seq x y z
N MET A 1 3.30 -5.40 -22.45
CA MET A 1 4.30 -4.92 -21.54
C MET A 1 5.15 -6.05 -20.97
N SER A 2 6.42 -5.86 -21.02
CA SER A 2 7.32 -6.89 -20.59
C SER A 2 7.50 -6.85 -19.08
N GLU A 3 7.72 -8.02 -18.51
CA GLU A 3 7.99 -8.07 -17.11
C GLU A 3 9.27 -7.39 -16.74
N ALA A 4 10.18 -7.29 -17.68
CA ALA A 4 11.43 -6.63 -17.41
C ALA A 4 11.24 -5.18 -17.03
N ARG A 5 10.09 -4.61 -17.32
CA ARG A 5 9.86 -3.23 -16.97
C ARG A 5 9.69 -2.98 -15.50
N ASP A 6 9.46 -4.04 -14.72
CA ASP A 6 9.34 -3.91 -13.29
C ASP A 6 10.67 -4.08 -12.59
N THR A 7 11.75 -4.34 -13.34
CA THR A 7 13.03 -4.66 -12.75
C THR A 7 14.10 -3.72 -13.26
N PHE A 8 14.86 -3.13 -12.36
CA PHE A 8 15.91 -2.18 -12.67
C PHE A 8 17.15 -2.55 -11.88
N PRO A 9 18.35 -2.13 -12.35
CA PRO A 9 19.54 -2.30 -11.54
C PRO A 9 19.35 -1.65 -10.18
N ALA A 10 19.97 -2.20 -9.17
CA ALA A 10 19.69 -1.83 -7.80
C ALA A 10 19.80 -0.34 -7.54
N ASN A 11 20.74 0.34 -8.20
CA ASN A 11 20.94 1.76 -7.95
C ASN A 11 20.49 2.65 -9.07
N ASP A 12 19.83 2.08 -10.08
CA ASP A 12 19.45 2.82 -11.27
C ASP A 12 17.96 2.80 -11.56
N GLY A 13 17.15 2.49 -10.58
CA GLY A 13 15.72 2.48 -10.82
C GLY A 13 15.17 3.88 -10.94
N PRO A 14 13.92 4.02 -11.38
CA PRO A 14 13.30 5.34 -11.57
C PRO A 14 12.99 6.04 -10.26
N ILE A 15 13.02 5.33 -9.14
CA ILE A 15 12.76 5.96 -7.86
C ILE A 15 13.92 5.69 -6.93
N ALA A 16 14.48 6.75 -6.37
CA ALA A 16 15.57 6.62 -5.41
C ALA A 16 15.03 6.42 -4.00
N GLU A 17 13.86 6.95 -3.74
CA GLU A 17 13.26 6.91 -2.43
C GLU A 17 11.81 6.53 -2.56
N PRO A 18 11.22 5.95 -1.51
CA PRO A 18 9.80 5.61 -1.57
C PRO A 18 8.96 6.83 -1.89
N ILE A 19 7.94 6.61 -2.69
CA ILE A 19 7.00 7.66 -3.06
C ILE A 19 5.70 7.35 -2.32
N GLU A 20 5.36 8.20 -1.37
CA GLU A 20 4.13 8.01 -0.63
C GLU A 20 2.96 8.50 -1.47
N ILE A 21 1.98 7.63 -1.68
CA ILE A 21 0.79 7.97 -2.43
C ILE A 21 -0.25 8.57 -1.49
N GLY A 22 -0.37 8.01 -0.29
CA GLY A 22 -1.31 8.53 0.69
C GLY A 22 -1.36 7.63 1.90
N ARG A 23 -2.16 8.04 2.88
CA ARG A 23 -2.29 7.29 4.11
C ARG A 23 -3.66 7.52 4.72
N PHE A 24 -4.05 6.64 5.62
CA PHE A 24 -5.27 6.83 6.39
C PHE A 24 -5.10 6.14 7.74
N PHE A 25 -5.79 6.66 8.76
CA PHE A 25 -5.71 6.06 10.08
C PHE A 25 -6.50 4.77 10.12
N LYS A 26 -5.91 3.76 10.74
CA LYS A 26 -6.52 2.45 10.82
C LYS A 26 -7.39 2.32 12.07
N ASN A 27 -6.95 2.95 13.17
CA ASN A 27 -7.68 2.82 14.41
C ASN A 27 -7.43 4.07 15.25
N ARG A 28 -8.04 4.09 16.45
CA ARG A 28 -7.93 5.25 17.31
C ARG A 28 -6.63 5.33 18.07
N LYS A 29 -5.85 4.26 18.05
CA LYS A 29 -4.56 4.29 18.70
C LYS A 29 -3.54 5.11 17.93
N GLY A 30 -3.85 5.45 16.69
CA GLY A 30 -2.90 6.20 15.90
C GLY A 30 -2.14 5.36 14.90
N ASP A 31 -2.44 4.07 14.80
CA ASP A 31 -1.86 3.25 13.74
C ASP A 31 -2.47 3.69 12.41
N PHE A 32 -1.67 3.66 11.37
CA PHE A 32 -2.16 4.12 10.08
C PHE A 32 -1.57 3.27 8.97
N ILE A 33 -2.24 3.30 7.82
CA ILE A 33 -1.82 2.57 6.63
C ILE A 33 -1.22 3.58 5.68
N VAL A 34 -0.04 3.26 5.15
CA VAL A 34 0.62 4.10 4.16
C VAL A 34 0.72 3.30 2.88
N VAL A 35 0.30 3.90 1.78
CA VAL A 35 0.43 3.31 0.46
C VAL A 35 1.58 4.02 -0.23
N GLN A 36 2.56 3.26 -0.70
CA GLN A 36 3.76 3.79 -1.29
C GLN A 36 4.15 3.00 -2.53
N ILE A 37 4.95 3.64 -3.38
CA ILE A 37 5.65 2.93 -4.43
C ILE A 37 7.10 2.88 -4.01
N LYS A 38 7.66 1.69 -3.98
CA LYS A 38 8.99 1.45 -3.45
C LYS A 38 9.83 0.66 -4.45
N GLN A 39 11.12 0.67 -4.22
CA GLN A 39 12.04 -0.11 -5.03
C GLN A 39 12.98 -0.84 -4.08
N PHE A 40 13.17 -2.13 -4.33
CA PHE A 40 14.05 -2.95 -3.51
C PHE A 40 14.80 -3.88 -4.43
N GLU A 41 16.12 -3.78 -4.40
CA GLU A 41 16.99 -4.61 -5.24
C GLU A 41 16.54 -4.58 -6.70
N GLY A 42 16.26 -3.40 -7.19
CA GLY A 42 15.94 -3.21 -8.59
C GLY A 42 14.51 -3.50 -8.98
N VAL A 43 13.66 -3.89 -8.03
CA VAL A 43 12.27 -4.21 -8.33
C VAL A 43 11.38 -3.12 -7.77
N VAL A 44 10.53 -2.56 -8.61
CA VAL A 44 9.57 -1.53 -8.21
C VAL A 44 8.25 -2.21 -7.91
N PHE A 45 7.64 -1.84 -6.80
CA PHE A 45 6.39 -2.47 -6.37
C PHE A 45 5.56 -1.49 -5.56
N ALA A 46 4.29 -1.83 -5.37
CA ALA A 46 3.41 -1.05 -4.51
C ALA A 46 3.37 -1.72 -3.14
N ASP A 47 3.27 -0.91 -2.11
CA ASP A 47 3.27 -1.41 -0.74
C ASP A 47 2.20 -0.70 0.05
N ALA A 48 1.35 -1.46 0.72
CA ALA A 48 0.35 -0.93 1.65
C ALA A 48 0.71 -1.50 3.01
N ARG A 49 1.12 -0.63 3.93
CA ARG A 49 1.75 -1.11 5.16
C ARG A 49 1.25 -0.35 6.36
N GLN A 50 1.09 -1.08 7.47
CA GLN A 50 0.70 -0.45 8.72
C GLN A 50 1.94 0.14 9.38
N PHE A 51 1.79 1.37 9.86
CA PHE A 51 2.80 2.09 10.61
C PHE A 51 2.25 2.37 11.99
N PHE A 52 3.15 2.57 12.95
CA PHE A 52 2.77 3.05 14.25
C PHE A 52 3.71 4.20 14.64
N THR A 53 3.29 4.99 15.61
CA THR A 53 4.12 6.08 16.11
C THR A 53 4.65 5.65 17.47
N ASP A 54 5.97 5.67 17.61
CA ASP A 54 6.57 5.23 18.86
C ASP A 54 6.53 6.35 19.93
N ALA A 55 7.08 6.06 21.08
CA ALA A 55 7.03 6.99 22.20
C ALA A 55 7.74 8.31 21.92
N ASP A 56 8.68 8.29 20.99
CA ASP A 56 9.42 9.50 20.63
C ASP A 56 8.75 10.28 19.51
N GLY A 57 7.59 9.84 19.07
CA GLY A 57 6.89 10.52 17.99
C GLY A 57 7.37 10.14 16.61
N VAL A 58 8.16 9.09 16.48
CA VAL A 58 8.69 8.66 15.20
C VAL A 58 7.79 7.57 14.63
N SER A 59 7.41 7.75 13.36
CA SER A 59 6.57 6.75 12.68
C SER A 59 7.45 5.62 12.16
N ARG A 60 7.04 4.39 12.44
CA ARG A 60 7.81 3.22 12.06
C ARG A 60 6.92 2.19 11.38
N PRO A 61 7.44 1.51 10.35
CA PRO A 61 6.68 0.47 9.65
C PRO A 61 6.61 -0.79 10.49
N THR A 62 5.61 -1.61 10.19
CA THR A 62 5.47 -2.93 10.79
C THR A 62 5.53 -3.97 9.70
N LYS A 63 5.42 -5.23 10.09
CA LYS A 63 5.36 -6.31 9.12
C LYS A 63 3.96 -6.50 8.56
N LYS A 64 2.99 -5.78 9.10
CA LYS A 64 1.60 -5.91 8.64
C LYS A 64 1.42 -5.10 7.39
N GLY A 65 1.16 -5.75 6.30
CA GLY A 65 0.98 -5.06 5.04
C GLY A 65 1.10 -6.01 3.88
N LEU A 66 1.02 -5.44 2.68
CA LEU A 66 1.07 -6.20 1.45
C LEU A 66 1.95 -5.48 0.46
N ALA A 67 2.94 -6.21 -0.06
CA ALA A 67 3.75 -5.71 -1.17
C ALA A 67 3.29 -6.46 -2.42
N ILE A 68 3.03 -5.74 -3.49
CA ILE A 68 2.51 -6.34 -4.70
C ILE A 68 3.20 -5.75 -5.92
N SER A 69 3.54 -6.61 -6.88
CA SER A 69 4.19 -6.13 -8.08
C SER A 69 3.23 -5.25 -8.85
N LEU A 70 3.80 -4.27 -9.58
CA LEU A 70 2.97 -3.31 -10.29
C LEU A 70 2.07 -3.95 -11.33
N ARG A 71 2.50 -5.07 -11.94
CA ARG A 71 1.66 -5.68 -12.97
C ARG A 71 0.42 -6.34 -12.39
N HIS A 72 0.42 -6.66 -11.10
CA HIS A 72 -0.76 -7.25 -10.46
C HIS A 72 -1.60 -6.21 -9.73
N LEU A 73 -1.12 -4.98 -9.67
CA LEU A 73 -1.85 -3.94 -8.97
C LEU A 73 -3.25 -3.71 -9.54
N PRO A 74 -3.44 -3.69 -10.86
CA PRO A 74 -4.80 -3.52 -11.39
C PRO A 74 -5.76 -4.62 -10.94
N GLU A 75 -5.27 -5.85 -10.84
CA GLU A 75 -6.12 -6.95 -10.38
C GLU A 75 -6.52 -6.77 -8.93
N LEU A 76 -5.57 -6.35 -8.10
CA LEU A 76 -5.88 -6.12 -6.70
C LEU A 76 -6.91 -5.01 -6.54
N ILE A 77 -6.75 -3.93 -7.29
CA ILE A 77 -7.68 -2.83 -7.23
C ILE A 77 -9.08 -3.30 -7.63
N ALA A 78 -9.16 -4.10 -8.68
CA ALA A 78 -10.46 -4.59 -9.15
C ALA A 78 -11.12 -5.48 -8.10
N LEU A 79 -10.34 -6.36 -7.48
CA LEU A 79 -10.90 -7.25 -6.47
C LEU A 79 -11.29 -6.51 -5.21
N LEU A 80 -10.51 -5.53 -4.79
CA LEU A 80 -10.87 -4.72 -3.65
C LEU A 80 -12.15 -3.94 -3.94
N GLY A 81 -12.30 -3.45 -5.17
CA GLY A 81 -13.53 -2.78 -5.56
C GLY A 81 -14.73 -3.69 -5.46
N LYS A 82 -14.59 -4.94 -5.90
CA LYS A 82 -15.68 -5.90 -5.79
C LYS A 82 -16.01 -6.20 -4.34
N ALA A 83 -14.98 -6.28 -3.49
CA ALA A 83 -15.22 -6.50 -2.07
C ALA A 83 -16.00 -5.35 -1.47
N LEU A 84 -15.68 -4.13 -1.88
CA LEU A 84 -16.37 -2.97 -1.38
C LEU A 84 -17.85 -3.00 -1.78
N VAL A 85 -18.11 -3.30 -3.05
CA VAL A 85 -19.49 -3.39 -3.53
C VAL A 85 -20.25 -4.46 -2.75
N ARG A 86 -19.62 -5.61 -2.57
CA ARG A 86 -20.30 -6.70 -1.85
C ARG A 86 -20.56 -6.34 -0.41
N ALA A 87 -19.62 -5.65 0.23
CA ALA A 87 -19.81 -5.23 1.61
C ALA A 87 -20.99 -4.27 1.74
N ARG A 88 -21.16 -3.40 0.75
CA ARG A 88 -22.30 -2.48 0.74
C ARG A 88 -23.60 -3.22 0.54
N GLU A 89 -23.62 -4.20 -0.37
CA GLU A 89 -24.83 -4.99 -0.60
C GLU A 89 -25.26 -5.72 0.65
N LEU A 90 -24.28 -6.18 1.42
CA LEU A 90 -24.55 -6.91 2.66
C LEU A 90 -24.76 -5.95 3.83
N ARG A 91 -24.67 -4.66 3.61
CA ARG A 91 -24.86 -3.62 4.62
C ARG A 91 -23.87 -3.75 5.77
N LEU A 92 -22.64 -4.12 5.41
CA LEU A 92 -21.59 -4.29 6.41
C LEU A 92 -20.83 -3.01 6.69
N ILE A 93 -20.99 -1.99 5.85
CA ILE A 93 -20.32 -0.71 6.06
C ILE A 93 -21.32 0.41 5.93
N ARG A 94 -21.03 1.49 6.65
CA ARG A 94 -21.83 2.68 6.56
C ARG A 94 -21.26 3.59 5.52
N GLU A 95 -22.16 4.17 4.73
CA GLU A 95 -21.70 5.14 3.77
C GLU A 95 -21.28 6.39 4.50
N GLY A 96 -20.16 6.94 4.09
CA GLY A 96 -19.68 8.19 4.63
C GLY A 96 -19.00 8.09 5.96
N GLY A 97 -18.82 6.90 6.51
CA GLY A 97 -18.15 6.84 7.74
C GLY A 97 -17.79 5.47 8.16
N GLU A 98 -17.05 5.29 9.19
CA GLU A 98 -16.69 4.11 9.60
C GLU A 98 -17.08 3.71 10.70
#